data_32836a7de351c607f333b511f6ebe1f8
#
_entry.id   32836a7de351c607f333b511f6ebe1f8
#
_cell.length_a   1.000
_cell.length_b   1.000
_cell.length_c   1.000
_cell.angle_alpha   90.00
_cell.angle_beta   90.00
_cell.angle_gamma   90.00
#
_symmetry.space_group_name_H-M   'P 1'
#
loop_
_entity.id
_entity.type
_entity.pdbx_description
1 polymer ?
#
loop_
_entity_poly.entity_id
_entity_poly.type
_entity_poly.pdbx_seq_one_letter_code
_entity_poly.pdbx_strand_id
1 'polypeptide(L)'
;DNDNKLNGYLMLGFLAFIYIITILCFWYLGDLPLLSNSASEHGPGIDNLMAISMVVIFIVQTVTQFLLHYFAFKYKGEKGRKALFYADNNTLEAIWTGIPVIVLAGLIIYGLFTWNDIMNVDDQEDPLVVELYAQQFNWKARYGGEDNVLGKANVRLIDLDKANILGVDEGDINAQDDVIVTELHLPVNRPVLFKMRSQDVLHSAYMPHFRAQMNCVP
;
A
#
# COMPACT_ATOMS: atom_id res chain seq x y z
N ASP A 1 -7.86 -3.04 47.38
CA ASP A 1 -8.61 -1.90 46.77
C ASP A 1 -7.69 -0.79 46.25
N ASN A 2 -6.58 -0.48 46.96
CA ASN A 2 -5.67 0.57 46.53
C ASN A 2 -4.96 0.19 45.21
N ASP A 3 -4.54 -1.06 45.07
CA ASP A 3 -3.87 -1.54 43.84
C ASP A 3 -4.80 -1.47 42.64
N ASN A 4 -6.06 -1.82 42.79
CA ASN A 4 -7.05 -1.73 41.71
C ASN A 4 -7.35 -0.28 41.30
N LYS A 5 -7.35 0.65 42.28
CA LYS A 5 -7.47 2.08 42.01
C LYS A 5 -6.25 2.61 41.26
N LEU A 6 -5.05 2.25 41.74
CA LEU A 6 -3.80 2.63 41.09
C LEU A 6 -3.75 2.10 39.63
N ASN A 7 -4.07 0.83 39.40
CA ASN A 7 -4.13 0.25 38.06
C ASN A 7 -5.14 0.97 37.17
N GLY A 8 -6.31 1.37 37.68
CA GLY A 8 -7.27 2.16 36.93
C GLY A 8 -6.73 3.53 36.49
N TYR A 9 -6.01 4.24 37.37
CA TYR A 9 -5.36 5.51 37.00
C TYR A 9 -4.20 5.32 36.05
N LEU A 10 -3.40 4.25 36.18
CA LEU A 10 -2.32 3.92 35.26
C LEU A 10 -2.88 3.66 33.85
N MET A 11 -4.01 2.98 33.74
CA MET A 11 -4.68 2.77 32.43
C MET A 11 -5.11 4.08 31.78
N LEU A 12 -5.67 5.02 32.52
CA LEU A 12 -6.01 6.35 31.99
C LEU A 12 -4.76 7.15 31.61
N GLY A 13 -3.70 7.07 32.42
CA GLY A 13 -2.41 7.68 32.13
C GLY A 13 -1.78 7.09 30.86
N PHE A 14 -1.89 5.79 30.64
CA PHE A 14 -1.41 5.13 29.44
C PHE A 14 -2.21 5.55 28.19
N LEU A 15 -3.53 5.72 28.32
CA LEU A 15 -4.35 6.27 27.24
C LEU A 15 -3.87 7.67 26.83
N ALA A 16 -3.68 8.56 27.81
CA ALA A 16 -3.16 9.91 27.58
C ALA A 16 -1.78 9.86 26.90
N PHE A 17 -0.89 8.99 27.35
CA PHE A 17 0.42 8.77 26.75
C PHE A 17 0.34 8.37 25.27
N ILE A 18 -0.53 7.40 24.92
CA ILE A 18 -0.73 6.97 23.52
C ILE A 18 -1.12 8.18 22.65
N TYR A 19 -2.09 8.99 23.07
CA TYR A 19 -2.54 10.13 22.27
C TYR A 19 -1.51 11.26 22.20
N ILE A 20 -0.79 11.52 23.27
CA ILE A 20 0.30 12.51 23.26
C ILE A 20 1.38 12.09 22.27
N ILE A 21 1.83 10.82 22.30
CA ILE A 21 2.82 10.31 21.36
C ILE A 21 2.28 10.35 19.93
N THR A 22 1.03 9.97 19.70
CA THR A 22 0.40 10.03 18.37
C THR A 22 0.42 11.47 17.83
N ILE A 23 0.01 12.46 18.62
CA ILE A 23 0.01 13.87 18.22
C ILE A 23 1.44 14.36 17.95
N LEU A 24 2.40 14.02 18.81
CA LEU A 24 3.80 14.37 18.62
C LEU A 24 4.37 13.73 17.35
N CYS A 25 4.05 12.47 17.06
CA CYS A 25 4.44 11.80 15.83
C CYS A 25 3.90 12.54 14.60
N PHE A 26 2.62 12.91 14.58
CA PHE A 26 2.06 13.68 13.48
C PHE A 26 2.71 15.05 13.34
N TRP A 27 3.05 15.71 14.44
CA TRP A 27 3.71 17.00 14.41
C TRP A 27 5.13 16.93 13.85
N TYR A 28 5.93 15.96 14.32
CA TYR A 28 7.33 15.83 13.90
C TYR A 28 7.52 15.10 12.58
N LEU A 29 6.58 14.24 12.17
CA LEU A 29 6.66 13.41 10.96
C LEU A 29 5.73 13.90 9.84
N GLY A 30 5.17 15.09 9.98
CA GLY A 30 4.24 15.68 9.01
C GLY A 30 4.83 15.84 7.59
N ASP A 31 6.17 15.84 7.48
CA ASP A 31 6.91 15.89 6.21
C ASP A 31 7.41 14.51 5.75
N LEU A 32 6.74 13.43 6.13
CA LEU A 32 7.09 12.10 5.62
C LEU A 32 7.03 12.07 4.08
N PRO A 33 8.02 11.48 3.41
CA PRO A 33 8.07 11.40 1.95
C PRO A 33 6.81 10.82 1.30
N LEU A 34 6.07 9.97 2.03
CA LEU A 34 4.80 9.39 1.59
C LEU A 34 3.66 10.42 1.48
N LEU A 35 3.80 11.58 2.12
CA LEU A 35 2.82 12.68 2.08
C LEU A 35 3.24 13.81 1.13
N SER A 36 4.39 13.70 0.45
CA SER A 36 4.79 14.64 -0.59
C SER A 36 3.82 14.58 -1.79
N ASN A 37 3.78 15.64 -2.60
CA ASN A 37 2.95 15.68 -3.80
C ASN A 37 3.21 14.46 -4.68
N SER A 38 2.14 13.83 -5.17
CA SER A 38 2.25 12.72 -6.10
C SER A 38 2.75 13.20 -7.47
N ALA A 39 3.50 12.35 -8.16
CA ALA A 39 4.02 12.61 -9.49
C ALA A 39 3.24 11.88 -10.60
N SER A 40 2.11 11.24 -10.27
CA SER A 40 1.25 10.56 -11.23
C SER A 40 -0.17 11.12 -11.20
N GLU A 41 -0.90 11.00 -12.29
CA GLU A 41 -2.28 11.46 -12.43
C GLU A 41 -3.22 10.73 -11.46
N HIS A 42 -3.04 9.42 -11.27
CA HIS A 42 -3.82 8.61 -10.34
C HIS A 42 -3.42 8.77 -8.87
N GLY A 43 -2.26 9.38 -8.60
CA GLY A 43 -1.73 9.54 -7.23
C GLY A 43 -2.66 10.23 -6.25
N PRO A 44 -3.33 11.34 -6.60
CA PRO A 44 -4.30 11.99 -5.72
C PRO A 44 -5.47 11.09 -5.31
N GLY A 45 -5.92 10.18 -6.20
CA GLY A 45 -6.96 9.19 -5.88
C GLY A 45 -6.52 8.21 -4.78
N ILE A 46 -5.28 7.73 -4.88
CA ILE A 46 -4.67 6.83 -3.87
C ILE A 46 -4.47 7.58 -2.55
N ASP A 47 -3.96 8.81 -2.60
CA ASP A 47 -3.75 9.63 -1.39
C ASP A 47 -5.07 9.91 -0.67
N ASN A 48 -6.15 10.20 -1.41
CA ASN A 48 -7.48 10.38 -0.85
C ASN A 48 -8.02 9.10 -0.21
N LEU A 49 -7.87 7.95 -0.87
CA LEU A 49 -8.28 6.65 -0.31
C LEU A 49 -7.52 6.36 0.98
N MET A 50 -6.21 6.61 1.00
CA MET A 50 -5.38 6.46 2.19
C MET A 50 -5.83 7.41 3.32
N ALA A 51 -6.08 8.68 3.00
CA ALA A 51 -6.53 9.68 3.98
C ALA A 51 -7.88 9.30 4.61
N ILE A 52 -8.86 8.89 3.78
CA ILE A 52 -10.17 8.42 4.27
C ILE A 52 -9.99 7.18 5.17
N SER A 53 -9.17 6.22 4.74
CA SER A 53 -8.90 5.01 5.52
C SER A 53 -8.26 5.34 6.87
N MET A 54 -7.30 6.26 6.90
CA MET A 54 -6.66 6.72 8.13
C MET A 54 -7.65 7.42 9.07
N VAL A 55 -8.52 8.27 8.56
CA VAL A 55 -9.58 8.93 9.36
C VAL A 55 -10.50 7.88 10.00
N VAL A 56 -10.95 6.89 9.23
CA VAL A 56 -11.78 5.79 9.74
C VAL A 56 -11.05 5.01 10.83
N ILE A 57 -9.78 4.65 10.60
CA ILE A 57 -8.94 3.92 11.58
C ILE A 57 -8.81 4.73 12.87
N PHE A 58 -8.51 6.03 12.79
CA PHE A 58 -8.37 6.86 13.97
C PHE A 58 -9.67 7.05 14.75
N ILE A 59 -10.81 7.14 14.07
CA ILE A 59 -12.13 7.19 14.73
C ILE A 59 -12.37 5.89 15.49
N VAL A 60 -12.21 4.74 14.83
CA VAL A 60 -12.43 3.42 15.46
C VAL A 60 -11.45 3.21 16.61
N GLN A 61 -10.17 3.54 16.43
CA GLN A 61 -9.17 3.44 17.48
C GLN A 61 -9.54 4.32 18.69
N THR A 62 -9.94 5.57 18.44
CA THR A 62 -10.31 6.49 19.51
C THR A 62 -11.49 5.95 20.32
N VAL A 63 -12.54 5.52 19.65
CA VAL A 63 -13.73 4.98 20.33
C VAL A 63 -13.39 3.71 21.12
N THR A 64 -12.69 2.76 20.50
CA THR A 64 -12.35 1.48 21.13
C THR A 64 -11.37 1.64 22.31
N GLN A 65 -10.33 2.46 22.15
CA GLN A 65 -9.37 2.73 23.22
C GLN A 65 -10.00 3.47 24.39
N PHE A 66 -10.84 4.48 24.10
CA PHE A 66 -11.55 5.19 25.15
C PHE A 66 -12.48 4.25 25.93
N LEU A 67 -13.29 3.44 25.24
CA LEU A 67 -14.20 2.48 25.89
C LEU A 67 -13.43 1.45 26.71
N LEU A 68 -12.34 0.89 26.15
CA LEU A 68 -11.49 -0.08 26.85
C LEU A 68 -10.97 0.45 28.18
N HIS A 69 -10.34 1.61 28.16
CA HIS A 69 -9.73 2.21 29.36
C HIS A 69 -10.78 2.73 30.34
N TYR A 70 -11.88 3.31 29.82
CA TYR A 70 -12.98 3.74 30.66
C TYR A 70 -13.63 2.59 31.40
N PHE A 71 -13.89 1.45 30.71
CA PHE A 71 -14.49 0.29 31.36
C PHE A 71 -13.53 -0.39 32.34
N ALA A 72 -12.24 -0.47 32.02
CA ALA A 72 -11.23 -0.95 32.93
C ALA A 72 -11.16 -0.10 34.22
N PHE A 73 -11.28 1.23 34.10
CA PHE A 73 -11.33 2.13 35.24
C PHE A 73 -12.64 2.02 36.01
N LYS A 74 -13.78 2.02 35.32
CA LYS A 74 -15.11 2.06 35.92
C LYS A 74 -15.48 0.75 36.60
N TYR A 75 -15.16 -0.37 35.99
CA TYR A 75 -15.56 -1.71 36.45
C TYR A 75 -14.44 -2.46 37.17
N LYS A 76 -13.43 -1.75 37.66
CA LYS A 76 -12.38 -2.36 38.48
C LYS A 76 -12.96 -3.10 39.69
N GLY A 77 -12.27 -4.17 40.12
CA GLY A 77 -12.70 -4.95 41.29
C GLY A 77 -12.71 -4.12 42.55
N GLU A 78 -13.83 -4.18 43.27
CA GLU A 78 -14.01 -3.56 44.58
C GLU A 78 -14.47 -4.60 45.61
N LYS A 79 -13.94 -4.50 46.85
CA LYS A 79 -14.25 -5.47 47.92
C LYS A 79 -15.75 -5.43 48.26
N GLY A 80 -16.42 -6.57 48.18
CA GLY A 80 -17.88 -6.69 48.45
C GLY A 80 -18.78 -6.46 47.26
N ARG A 81 -18.26 -6.04 46.12
CA ARG A 81 -19.00 -5.88 44.87
C ARG A 81 -18.95 -7.15 44.03
N LYS A 82 -20.10 -7.69 43.62
CA LYS A 82 -20.19 -8.79 42.66
C LYS A 82 -20.37 -8.26 41.25
N ALA A 83 -19.66 -8.85 40.30
CA ALA A 83 -19.86 -8.53 38.90
C ALA A 83 -21.22 -9.05 38.42
N LEU A 84 -21.87 -8.30 37.55
CA LEU A 84 -23.04 -8.76 36.79
C LEU A 84 -22.56 -9.76 35.72
N PHE A 85 -23.19 -10.90 35.67
CA PHE A 85 -22.95 -11.85 34.57
C PHE A 85 -23.85 -11.46 33.40
N TYR A 86 -23.22 -11.23 32.24
CA TYR A 86 -23.89 -10.96 30.99
C TYR A 86 -23.31 -11.92 29.95
N ALA A 87 -24.09 -12.89 29.50
CA ALA A 87 -23.59 -13.94 28.63
C ALA A 87 -23.40 -13.45 27.18
N ASP A 88 -24.43 -12.77 26.67
CA ASP A 88 -24.47 -12.29 25.29
C ASP A 88 -25.41 -11.09 25.15
N ASN A 89 -25.29 -10.36 24.03
CA ASN A 89 -26.18 -9.27 23.68
C ASN A 89 -26.26 -9.15 22.15
N ASN A 90 -27.25 -9.81 21.57
CA ASN A 90 -27.45 -9.88 20.11
C ASN A 90 -27.55 -8.49 19.44
N THR A 91 -28.16 -7.51 20.11
CA THR A 91 -28.28 -6.15 19.56
C THR A 91 -26.93 -5.46 19.48
N LEU A 92 -26.15 -5.55 20.56
CA LEU A 92 -24.81 -4.98 20.60
C LEU A 92 -23.89 -5.68 19.60
N GLU A 93 -23.99 -7.00 19.48
CA GLU A 93 -23.24 -7.79 18.53
C GLU A 93 -23.57 -7.41 17.07
N ALA A 94 -24.86 -7.24 16.75
CA ALA A 94 -25.28 -6.78 15.43
C ALA A 94 -24.74 -5.37 15.10
N ILE A 95 -24.64 -4.47 16.09
CA ILE A 95 -24.11 -3.11 15.90
C ILE A 95 -22.60 -3.16 15.61
N TRP A 96 -21.81 -3.83 16.46
CA TRP A 96 -20.35 -3.81 16.28
C TRP A 96 -19.84 -4.67 15.11
N THR A 97 -20.70 -5.55 14.60
CA THR A 97 -20.42 -6.31 13.37
C THR A 97 -20.93 -5.56 12.14
N GLY A 98 -22.17 -5.07 12.17
CA GLY A 98 -22.83 -4.47 11.02
C GLY A 98 -22.19 -3.14 10.60
N ILE A 99 -21.86 -2.25 11.54
CA ILE A 99 -21.22 -0.97 11.20
C ILE A 99 -19.87 -1.17 10.53
N PRO A 100 -18.92 -1.95 11.08
CA PRO A 100 -17.64 -2.20 10.39
C PRO A 100 -17.79 -2.89 9.04
N VAL A 101 -18.71 -3.82 8.88
CA VAL A 101 -18.98 -4.49 7.59
C VAL A 101 -19.37 -3.48 6.51
N ILE A 102 -20.29 -2.56 6.82
CA ILE A 102 -20.73 -1.53 5.85
C ILE A 102 -19.59 -0.59 5.50
N VAL A 103 -18.83 -0.12 6.49
CA VAL A 103 -17.70 0.79 6.29
C VAL A 103 -16.60 0.12 5.46
N LEU A 104 -16.22 -1.11 5.80
CA LEU A 104 -15.20 -1.86 5.06
C LEU A 104 -15.65 -2.18 3.64
N ALA A 105 -16.92 -2.55 3.43
CA ALA A 105 -17.46 -2.75 2.09
C ALA A 105 -17.33 -1.48 1.23
N GLY A 106 -17.65 -0.30 1.78
CA GLY A 106 -17.46 0.97 1.11
C GLY A 106 -16.01 1.26 0.74
N LEU A 107 -15.06 1.03 1.66
CA LEU A 107 -13.63 1.20 1.41
C LEU A 107 -13.10 0.21 0.37
N ILE A 108 -13.54 -1.06 0.41
CA ILE A 108 -13.14 -2.07 -0.57
C ILE A 108 -13.63 -1.70 -1.96
N ILE A 109 -14.90 -1.29 -2.09
CA ILE A 109 -15.48 -0.87 -3.37
C ILE A 109 -14.71 0.34 -3.93
N TYR A 110 -14.44 1.34 -3.11
CA TYR A 110 -13.65 2.51 -3.53
C TYR A 110 -12.23 2.09 -3.96
N GLY A 111 -11.57 1.21 -3.18
CA GLY A 111 -10.24 0.69 -3.53
C GLY A 111 -10.22 -0.09 -4.83
N LEU A 112 -11.27 -0.87 -5.12
CA LEU A 112 -11.39 -1.61 -6.39
C LEU A 112 -11.54 -0.65 -7.59
N PHE A 113 -12.31 0.42 -7.46
CA PHE A 113 -12.40 1.43 -8.52
C PHE A 113 -11.05 2.11 -8.76
N THR A 114 -10.36 2.56 -7.70
CA THR A 114 -9.04 3.18 -7.80
C THR A 114 -8.01 2.22 -8.41
N TRP A 115 -8.04 0.95 -8.03
CA TRP A 115 -7.15 -0.08 -8.58
C TRP A 115 -7.44 -0.35 -10.05
N ASN A 116 -8.71 -0.46 -10.43
CA ASN A 116 -9.11 -0.70 -11.83
C ASN A 116 -8.68 0.45 -12.74
N ASP A 117 -8.78 1.69 -12.28
CA ASP A 117 -8.35 2.87 -13.02
C ASP A 117 -6.85 2.84 -13.36
N ILE A 118 -6.02 2.36 -12.43
CA ILE A 118 -4.57 2.22 -12.63
C ILE A 118 -4.23 1.04 -13.54
N MET A 119 -4.96 -0.08 -13.41
CA MET A 119 -4.66 -1.33 -14.11
C MET A 119 -5.30 -1.44 -15.49
N ASN A 120 -6.26 -0.56 -15.81
CA ASN A 120 -6.89 -0.54 -17.11
C ASN A 120 -5.98 0.15 -18.13
N VAL A 121 -5.35 -0.64 -18.98
CA VAL A 121 -4.41 -0.16 -20.00
C VAL A 121 -5.09 0.10 -21.35
N ASP A 122 -6.30 -0.41 -21.56
CA ASP A 122 -7.01 -0.34 -22.83
C ASP A 122 -7.52 1.09 -23.14
N ASP A 123 -7.70 1.92 -22.12
CA ASP A 123 -8.17 3.29 -22.24
C ASP A 123 -7.03 4.31 -22.44
N GLN A 124 -5.77 3.88 -22.48
CA GLN A 124 -4.62 4.79 -22.59
C GLN A 124 -4.25 5.02 -24.07
N GLU A 125 -4.22 6.28 -24.49
CA GLU A 125 -3.78 6.67 -25.83
C GLU A 125 -2.24 6.68 -25.90
N ASP A 126 -1.67 5.91 -26.81
CA ASP A 126 -0.24 5.84 -27.13
C ASP A 126 0.71 5.79 -25.90
N PRO A 127 0.56 4.80 -25.01
CA PRO A 127 1.43 4.68 -23.84
C PRO A 127 2.87 4.33 -24.26
N LEU A 128 3.85 4.91 -23.56
CA LEU A 128 5.24 4.41 -23.69
C LEU A 128 5.33 3.02 -23.07
N VAL A 129 5.75 2.04 -23.86
CA VAL A 129 5.93 0.66 -23.37
C VAL A 129 7.34 0.47 -22.83
N VAL A 130 7.45 0.12 -21.55
CA VAL A 130 8.74 -0.10 -20.89
C VAL A 130 8.72 -1.46 -20.19
N GLU A 131 9.69 -2.31 -20.49
CA GLU A 131 9.92 -3.50 -19.68
C GLU A 131 10.87 -3.18 -18.53
N LEU A 132 10.43 -3.45 -17.31
CA LEU A 132 11.25 -3.36 -16.10
C LEU A 132 11.70 -4.76 -15.69
N TYR A 133 13.00 -4.99 -15.77
CA TYR A 133 13.62 -6.28 -15.50
C TYR A 133 14.45 -6.24 -14.23
N ALA A 134 14.08 -7.07 -13.25
CA ALA A 134 14.70 -7.14 -11.94
C ALA A 134 15.61 -8.36 -11.80
N GLN A 135 16.73 -8.19 -11.12
CA GLN A 135 17.65 -9.26 -10.71
C GLN A 135 18.37 -8.88 -9.41
N GLN A 136 18.89 -9.85 -8.70
CA GLN A 136 19.75 -9.59 -7.54
C GLN A 136 21.15 -9.15 -8.00
N PHE A 137 21.63 -7.93 -7.77
CA PHE A 137 20.94 -6.79 -7.17
C PHE A 137 20.97 -5.63 -8.16
N ASN A 138 20.24 -5.73 -9.23
CA ASN A 138 20.26 -4.75 -10.31
C ASN A 138 18.87 -4.63 -10.97
N TRP A 139 18.65 -3.48 -11.59
CA TRP A 139 17.46 -3.19 -12.38
C TRP A 139 17.85 -2.78 -13.78
N LYS A 140 17.07 -3.18 -14.77
CA LYS A 140 17.21 -2.74 -16.16
C LYS A 140 15.85 -2.31 -16.69
N ALA A 141 15.88 -1.27 -17.52
CA ALA A 141 14.72 -0.86 -18.29
C ALA A 141 14.99 -1.14 -19.78
N ARG A 142 14.01 -1.74 -20.46
CA ARG A 142 14.05 -1.94 -21.90
C ARG A 142 12.89 -1.18 -22.53
N TYR A 143 13.22 -0.39 -23.54
CA TYR A 143 12.28 0.43 -24.32
C TYR A 143 12.20 -0.15 -25.73
N GLY A 144 11.02 -0.13 -26.34
CA GLY A 144 10.76 -0.65 -27.68
C GLY A 144 11.21 0.29 -28.81
N GLY A 145 12.29 1.04 -28.62
CA GLY A 145 12.90 1.82 -29.69
C GLY A 145 11.99 2.88 -30.32
N GLU A 146 12.10 3.05 -31.64
CA GLU A 146 11.34 4.05 -32.40
C GLU A 146 9.89 3.63 -32.62
N ASP A 147 9.61 2.32 -32.72
CA ASP A 147 8.26 1.80 -32.94
C ASP A 147 7.45 1.58 -31.66
N ASN A 148 8.08 1.74 -30.49
CA ASN A 148 7.49 1.54 -29.16
C ASN A 148 6.98 0.08 -28.97
N VAL A 149 7.51 -0.90 -29.70
CA VAL A 149 7.13 -2.30 -29.65
C VAL A 149 8.31 -3.13 -29.16
N LEU A 150 8.19 -3.66 -27.95
CA LEU A 150 9.23 -4.54 -27.40
C LEU A 150 9.35 -5.85 -28.17
N GLY A 151 10.55 -6.20 -28.56
CA GLY A 151 10.86 -7.50 -29.15
C GLY A 151 10.55 -8.65 -28.17
N LYS A 152 10.31 -9.85 -28.73
CA LYS A 152 10.04 -11.04 -27.92
C LYS A 152 11.22 -11.36 -27.01
N ALA A 153 10.91 -11.80 -25.80
CA ALA A 153 11.90 -12.25 -24.84
C ALA A 153 11.43 -13.51 -24.12
N ASN A 154 12.36 -14.43 -23.87
CA ASN A 154 12.06 -15.69 -23.20
C ASN A 154 13.23 -16.08 -22.28
N VAL A 155 12.91 -16.64 -21.12
CA VAL A 155 13.92 -17.11 -20.15
C VAL A 155 14.90 -18.13 -20.76
N ARG A 156 14.46 -18.92 -21.74
CA ARG A 156 15.28 -19.91 -22.42
C ARG A 156 16.33 -19.31 -23.39
N LEU A 157 16.19 -18.03 -23.71
CA LEU A 157 17.13 -17.29 -24.58
C LEU A 157 18.15 -16.49 -23.77
N ILE A 158 18.09 -16.56 -22.45
CA ILE A 158 19.08 -15.92 -21.58
C ILE A 158 20.43 -16.56 -21.82
N ASP A 159 21.39 -15.76 -22.26
CA ASP A 159 22.76 -16.17 -22.54
C ASP A 159 23.72 -15.13 -21.94
N LEU A 160 24.36 -15.51 -20.85
CA LEU A 160 25.26 -14.60 -20.12
C LEU A 160 26.58 -14.39 -20.88
N ASP A 161 27.01 -15.37 -21.67
CA ASP A 161 28.24 -15.27 -22.44
C ASP A 161 28.09 -14.29 -23.61
N LYS A 162 26.88 -14.15 -24.14
CA LYS A 162 26.53 -13.19 -25.18
C LYS A 162 25.96 -11.88 -24.67
N ALA A 163 25.99 -11.67 -23.37
CA ALA A 163 25.38 -10.51 -22.73
C ALA A 163 23.86 -10.34 -22.94
N ASN A 164 23.16 -11.41 -23.39
CA ASN A 164 21.71 -11.44 -23.57
C ASN A 164 21.01 -11.79 -22.22
N ILE A 165 21.12 -10.90 -21.25
CA ILE A 165 20.65 -11.13 -19.89
C ILE A 165 19.11 -11.14 -19.80
N LEU A 166 18.44 -10.43 -20.69
CA LEU A 166 16.98 -10.35 -20.73
C LEU A 166 16.34 -11.48 -21.54
N GLY A 167 17.16 -12.27 -22.24
CA GLY A 167 16.69 -13.34 -23.13
C GLY A 167 15.87 -12.81 -24.31
N VAL A 168 16.31 -11.70 -24.89
CA VAL A 168 15.69 -11.11 -26.08
C VAL A 168 15.94 -12.00 -27.30
N ASP A 169 14.93 -12.18 -28.12
CA ASP A 169 15.06 -12.92 -29.39
C ASP A 169 15.69 -12.01 -30.44
N GLU A 170 16.97 -12.22 -30.70
CA GLU A 170 17.75 -11.47 -31.72
C GLU A 170 17.21 -11.66 -33.17
N GLY A 171 16.40 -12.70 -33.39
CA GLY A 171 15.73 -12.94 -34.67
C GLY A 171 14.42 -12.17 -34.85
N ASP A 172 13.89 -11.55 -33.78
CA ASP A 172 12.69 -10.74 -33.87
C ASP A 172 13.02 -9.33 -34.39
N ILE A 173 12.31 -8.91 -35.43
CA ILE A 173 12.52 -7.59 -36.03
C ILE A 173 12.29 -6.45 -35.07
N ASN A 174 11.33 -6.58 -34.17
CA ASN A 174 11.01 -5.56 -33.18
C ASN A 174 12.06 -5.46 -32.05
N ALA A 175 12.97 -6.46 -31.96
CA ALA A 175 14.05 -6.40 -30.97
C ALA A 175 15.28 -5.59 -31.44
N GLN A 176 15.34 -5.26 -32.74
CA GLN A 176 16.54 -4.66 -33.34
C GLN A 176 16.79 -3.22 -32.91
N ASP A 177 15.74 -2.48 -32.54
CA ASP A 177 15.82 -1.11 -32.06
C ASP A 177 15.52 -0.97 -30.54
N ASP A 178 15.31 -2.11 -29.84
CA ASP A 178 15.17 -2.14 -28.39
C ASP A 178 16.39 -1.51 -27.69
N VAL A 179 16.11 -0.60 -26.75
CA VAL A 179 17.17 0.09 -25.99
C VAL A 179 17.13 -0.40 -24.54
N ILE A 180 18.25 -0.97 -24.09
CA ILE A 180 18.40 -1.47 -22.71
C ILE A 180 19.29 -0.52 -21.93
N VAL A 181 18.79 -0.02 -20.80
CA VAL A 181 19.48 0.93 -19.92
C VAL A 181 19.37 0.51 -18.45
N THR A 182 20.24 1.08 -17.62
CA THR A 182 20.24 0.86 -16.17
C THR A 182 19.54 1.98 -15.40
N GLU A 183 19.25 3.08 -16.07
CA GLU A 183 18.53 4.22 -15.51
C GLU A 183 17.16 4.32 -16.17
N LEU A 184 16.13 4.52 -15.35
CA LEU A 184 14.76 4.65 -15.83
C LEU A 184 14.47 6.11 -16.23
N HIS A 185 14.22 6.34 -17.53
CA HIS A 185 13.88 7.64 -18.08
C HIS A 185 12.42 7.63 -18.54
N LEU A 186 11.59 8.48 -17.96
CA LEU A 186 10.16 8.56 -18.26
C LEU A 186 9.80 9.96 -18.78
N PRO A 187 9.00 10.06 -19.86
CA PRO A 187 8.51 11.34 -20.34
C PRO A 187 7.47 11.92 -19.37
N VAL A 188 7.42 13.23 -19.27
CA VAL A 188 6.38 13.94 -18.54
C VAL A 188 5.10 13.98 -19.38
N ASN A 189 3.94 13.84 -18.73
CA ASN A 189 2.62 13.94 -19.35
C ASN A 189 2.35 12.89 -20.47
N ARG A 190 2.96 11.72 -20.36
CA ARG A 190 2.66 10.59 -21.24
C ARG A 190 2.39 9.35 -20.39
N PRO A 191 1.34 8.57 -20.68
CA PRO A 191 1.11 7.29 -20.00
C PRO A 191 2.28 6.34 -20.22
N VAL A 192 2.58 5.52 -19.21
CA VAL A 192 3.65 4.52 -19.29
C VAL A 192 3.09 3.16 -18.92
N LEU A 193 3.18 2.22 -19.85
CA LEU A 193 2.81 0.81 -19.63
C LEU A 193 4.05 0.01 -19.23
N PHE A 194 4.11 -0.36 -17.95
CA PHE A 194 5.18 -1.22 -17.45
C PHE A 194 4.88 -2.70 -17.67
N LYS A 195 5.81 -3.40 -18.33
CA LYS A 195 5.87 -4.87 -18.37
C LYS A 195 6.93 -5.32 -17.38
N MET A 196 6.54 -5.98 -16.29
CA MET A 196 7.45 -6.31 -15.19
C MET A 196 7.84 -7.77 -15.21
N ARG A 197 9.15 -8.05 -15.22
CA ARG A 197 9.73 -9.39 -15.14
C ARG A 197 10.86 -9.44 -14.12
N SER A 198 11.16 -10.64 -13.65
CA SER A 198 12.34 -10.93 -12.84
C SER A 198 13.15 -12.07 -13.42
N GLN A 199 14.46 -12.05 -13.20
CA GLN A 199 15.38 -13.11 -13.57
C GLN A 199 15.41 -14.24 -12.54
N ASP A 200 15.27 -13.93 -11.27
CA ASP A 200 15.63 -14.84 -10.17
C ASP A 200 14.50 -15.01 -9.13
N VAL A 201 14.20 -14.01 -8.34
CA VAL A 201 13.20 -14.06 -7.26
C VAL A 201 12.18 -12.95 -7.43
N LEU A 202 11.21 -12.89 -6.53
CA LEU A 202 10.26 -11.77 -6.46
C LEU A 202 10.98 -10.49 -6.06
N HIS A 203 10.81 -9.44 -6.87
CA HIS A 203 11.28 -8.09 -6.56
C HIS A 203 10.08 -7.13 -6.55
N SER A 204 10.11 -6.14 -5.68
CA SER A 204 9.08 -5.11 -5.62
C SER A 204 9.56 -3.86 -6.36
N ALA A 205 8.94 -3.55 -7.48
CA ALA A 205 9.11 -2.27 -8.15
C ALA A 205 8.28 -1.22 -7.40
N TYR A 206 8.94 -0.47 -6.53
CA TYR A 206 8.29 0.52 -5.66
C TYR A 206 8.70 1.93 -6.05
N MET A 207 7.74 2.70 -6.51
CA MET A 207 7.90 4.09 -6.96
C MET A 207 6.97 5.01 -6.14
N PRO A 208 7.40 5.41 -4.92
CA PRO A 208 6.52 6.09 -3.95
C PRO A 208 5.95 7.41 -4.46
N HIS A 209 6.71 8.19 -5.22
CA HIS A 209 6.23 9.47 -5.78
C HIS A 209 5.15 9.27 -6.84
N PHE A 210 5.14 8.14 -7.54
CA PHE A 210 4.08 7.77 -8.48
C PHE A 210 2.89 7.06 -7.79
N ARG A 211 2.98 6.76 -6.49
CA ARG A 211 2.01 5.91 -5.76
C ARG A 211 1.83 4.54 -6.42
N ALA A 212 2.89 4.05 -7.05
CA ALA A 212 2.88 2.78 -7.76
C ALA A 212 3.78 1.75 -7.08
N GLN A 213 3.28 0.53 -7.00
CA GLN A 213 4.02 -0.64 -6.55
C GLN A 213 3.50 -1.88 -7.26
N MET A 214 4.39 -2.66 -7.84
CA MET A 214 4.05 -3.97 -8.39
C MET A 214 5.23 -4.94 -8.26
N ASN A 215 4.91 -6.21 -8.11
CA ASN A 215 5.95 -7.24 -8.04
C ASN A 215 6.40 -7.69 -9.43
N CYS A 216 7.71 -7.72 -9.64
CA CYS A 216 8.33 -8.43 -10.74
C CYS A 216 8.42 -9.91 -10.39
N VAL A 217 7.81 -10.75 -11.20
CA VAL A 217 7.75 -12.21 -11.01
C VAL A 217 8.66 -12.87 -12.03
N PRO A 218 9.43 -13.93 -11.65
CA PRO A 218 10.24 -14.72 -12.56
C PRO A 218 9.43 -15.45 -13.61
#